data_98cbc324151677536360268a1d556181
#
_entry.id   98cbc324151677536360268a1d556181
#
_cell.length_a   1.000
_cell.length_b   1.000
_cell.length_c   1.000
_cell.angle_alpha   90.00
_cell.angle_beta   90.00
_cell.angle_gamma   90.00
#
_symmetry.space_group_name_H-M   'P 1'
#
loop_
_entity.id
_entity.type
_entity.pdbx_description
1 polymer ?
#
loop_
_entity_poly.entity_id
_entity_poly.type
_entity_poly.pdbx_seq_one_letter_code
_entity_poly.pdbx_strand_id
1 'polypeptide(L)'
;MKKTIVVKNNDMLDVARRLRREMTPQEQRLWYVFLRKYPVKFYKQRIIESFIVDFYCADARLVIELDGSQHYTEQGKAYDEERSAILHGYGLKVLRFSNRDVNNHFDAVCETIDLSLIHI
;
A
#
# COMPACT_ATOMS: atom_id res chain seq x y z
N MET A 1 -1.59 23.96 -1.62
CA MET A 1 -1.43 23.46 -1.32
C MET A 1 -1.20 22.66 -0.77
N LYS A 2 -1.00 22.19 -0.27
CA LYS A 2 -0.83 21.30 0.35
C LYS A 2 -0.33 21.16 1.46
N LYS A 3 -0.23 21.31 2.14
CA LYS A 3 0.26 21.21 3.05
C LYS A 3 0.33 20.72 4.29
N THR A 4 0.03 21.06 4.78
CA THR A 4 -0.33 20.54 6.04
C THR A 4 0.44 19.34 6.48
N ILE A 5 0.68 18.50 5.56
CA ILE A 5 1.41 17.29 5.78
C ILE A 5 2.81 17.56 6.23
N VAL A 6 3.32 18.68 5.80
CA VAL A 6 4.68 19.05 6.11
C VAL A 6 4.89 19.14 7.62
N VAL A 7 3.89 19.64 8.33
CA VAL A 7 4.01 19.80 9.78
C VAL A 7 4.17 18.45 10.47
N LYS A 8 3.53 17.42 9.93
CA LYS A 8 3.55 16.11 10.55
C LYS A 8 4.54 15.15 9.92
N ASN A 9 5.35 15.63 9.05
CA ASN A 9 6.22 14.77 8.25
C ASN A 9 7.22 14.00 9.10
N ASN A 10 7.78 14.64 10.13
CA ASN A 10 8.74 13.95 11.00
C ASN A 10 8.09 12.81 11.76
N ASP A 11 6.87 13.05 12.26
CA ASP A 11 6.13 12.00 12.95
C ASP A 11 5.81 10.84 12.00
N MET A 12 5.44 11.16 10.78
CA MET A 12 5.13 10.13 9.79
C MET A 12 6.37 9.33 9.42
N LEU A 13 7.53 9.97 9.35
CA LEU A 13 8.77 9.26 9.07
C LEU A 13 9.07 8.24 10.15
N ASP A 14 8.90 8.62 11.41
CA ASP A 14 9.15 7.72 12.51
C ASP A 14 8.17 6.55 12.48
N VAL A 15 6.89 6.83 12.21
CA VAL A 15 5.89 5.78 12.09
C VAL A 15 6.21 4.86 10.92
N ALA A 16 6.57 5.42 9.78
CA ALA A 16 6.90 4.61 8.61
C ALA A 16 8.10 3.70 8.89
N ARG A 17 9.12 4.22 9.55
CA ARG A 17 10.28 3.42 9.90
C ARG A 17 9.90 2.27 10.83
N ARG A 18 9.04 2.55 11.81
CA ARG A 18 8.59 1.51 12.73
C ARG A 18 7.79 0.44 11.98
N LEU A 19 6.89 0.86 11.08
CA LEU A 19 6.09 -0.09 10.32
C LEU A 19 6.95 -0.96 9.41
N ARG A 20 8.04 -0.41 8.86
CA ARG A 20 8.96 -1.23 8.06
C ARG A 20 9.65 -2.30 8.90
N ARG A 21 9.93 -2.00 10.15
CA ARG A 21 10.56 -2.97 11.06
C ARG A 21 9.55 -3.99 11.59
N GLU A 22 8.29 -3.58 11.67
CA GLU A 22 7.25 -4.39 12.31
C GLU A 22 6.20 -4.84 11.30
N MET A 23 6.66 -5.26 10.12
CA MET A 23 5.73 -5.71 9.08
C MET A 23 4.98 -6.96 9.54
N THR A 24 3.70 -7.02 9.17
CA THR A 24 2.89 -8.20 9.44
C THR A 24 3.43 -9.39 8.65
N PRO A 25 3.08 -10.63 9.06
CA PRO A 25 3.51 -11.80 8.29
C PRO A 25 3.08 -11.74 6.82
N GLN A 26 1.87 -11.22 6.54
CA GLN A 26 1.39 -11.11 5.18
C GLN A 26 2.19 -10.09 4.39
N GLU A 27 2.51 -8.96 5.01
CA GLU A 27 3.35 -7.96 4.36
C GLU A 27 4.73 -8.51 4.08
N GLN A 28 5.30 -9.24 5.03
CA GLN A 28 6.61 -9.86 4.85
C GLN A 28 6.59 -10.85 3.70
N ARG A 29 5.55 -11.66 3.62
CA ARG A 29 5.47 -12.66 2.57
C ARG A 29 5.43 -12.01 1.20
N LEU A 30 4.55 -11.02 1.02
CA LEU A 30 4.41 -10.34 -0.27
C LEU A 30 5.69 -9.62 -0.64
N TRP A 31 6.32 -8.97 0.33
CA TRP A 31 7.55 -8.23 0.08
C TRP A 31 8.71 -9.15 -0.29
N TYR A 32 9.02 -10.13 0.56
CA TYR A 32 10.22 -10.93 0.37
C TYR A 32 10.08 -11.97 -0.73
N VAL A 33 8.89 -12.51 -0.94
CA VAL A 33 8.70 -13.53 -1.96
C VAL A 33 8.51 -12.92 -3.34
N PHE A 34 7.87 -11.77 -3.43
CA PHE A 34 7.47 -11.24 -4.73
C PHE A 34 7.96 -9.83 -5.01
N LEU A 35 7.55 -8.85 -4.21
CA LEU A 35 7.75 -7.45 -4.58
C LEU A 35 9.21 -7.03 -4.59
N ARG A 36 9.98 -7.48 -3.62
CA ARG A 36 11.39 -7.11 -3.53
C ARG A 36 12.18 -7.54 -4.75
N LYS A 37 11.77 -8.65 -5.36
CA LYS A 37 12.48 -9.24 -6.49
C LYS A 37 11.92 -8.83 -7.83
N TYR A 38 10.85 -8.06 -7.83
CA TYR A 38 10.20 -7.66 -9.07
C TYR A 38 11.11 -6.72 -9.86
N PRO A 39 11.15 -6.84 -11.20
CA PRO A 39 12.05 -6.00 -12.01
C PRO A 39 11.79 -4.51 -11.88
N VAL A 40 10.53 -4.11 -11.63
CA VAL A 40 10.19 -2.71 -11.40
C VAL A 40 10.27 -2.46 -9.90
N LYS A 41 10.84 -1.33 -9.52
CA LYS A 41 11.13 -1.04 -8.11
C LYS A 41 9.87 -0.79 -7.30
N PHE A 42 9.74 -1.51 -6.18
CA PHE A 42 8.72 -1.28 -5.18
C PHE A 42 9.35 -0.75 -3.90
N TYR A 43 8.60 0.08 -3.19
CA TYR A 43 8.97 0.58 -1.86
C TYR A 43 7.93 0.10 -0.87
N LYS A 44 8.36 -0.15 0.36
CA LYS A 44 7.45 -0.58 1.43
C LYS A 44 7.25 0.55 2.42
N GLN A 45 6.03 0.64 2.95
CA GLN A 45 5.66 1.62 3.97
C GLN A 45 6.11 3.01 3.56
N ARG A 46 5.55 3.47 2.45
CA ARG A 46 5.93 4.74 1.85
C ARG A 46 4.94 5.82 2.21
N ILE A 47 5.44 7.01 2.51
CA ILE A 47 4.59 8.16 2.79
C ILE A 47 4.18 8.79 1.47
N ILE A 48 2.88 8.92 1.26
CA ILE A 48 2.32 9.64 0.12
C ILE A 48 1.33 10.63 0.70
N GLU A 49 1.63 11.92 0.56
CA GLU A 49 0.86 12.98 1.17
C GLU A 49 0.76 12.75 2.68
N SER A 50 -0.46 12.59 3.19
CA SER A 50 -0.68 12.38 4.61
C SER A 50 -0.92 10.92 4.97
N PHE A 51 -0.64 10.01 4.03
CA PHE A 51 -0.91 8.59 4.23
C PHE A 51 0.37 7.78 4.14
N ILE A 52 0.40 6.68 4.87
CA ILE A 52 1.46 5.70 4.72
C ILE A 52 0.83 4.52 4.00
N VAL A 53 1.34 4.20 2.81
CA VAL A 53 0.82 3.08 2.03
C VAL A 53 1.71 1.87 2.24
N ASP A 54 1.14 0.67 2.15
CA ASP A 54 1.90 -0.54 2.42
C ASP A 54 3.01 -0.74 1.40
N PHE A 55 2.69 -0.65 0.11
CA PHE A 55 3.68 -0.79 -0.95
C PHE A 55 3.40 0.19 -2.06
N TYR A 56 4.45 0.68 -2.69
CA TYR A 56 4.33 1.69 -3.73
C TYR A 56 5.32 1.43 -4.85
N CYS A 57 4.84 1.53 -6.09
CA CYS A 57 5.67 1.48 -7.29
C CYS A 57 5.51 2.80 -8.03
N ALA A 58 6.55 3.62 -8.00
CA ALA A 58 6.49 4.94 -8.60
C ALA A 58 6.37 4.87 -10.12
N ASP A 59 7.08 3.93 -10.74
CA ASP A 59 7.09 3.82 -12.20
C ASP A 59 5.69 3.49 -12.74
N ALA A 60 4.93 2.70 -12.00
CA ALA A 60 3.58 2.31 -12.42
C ALA A 60 2.49 3.14 -11.77
N ARG A 61 2.85 4.04 -10.86
CA ARG A 61 1.90 4.81 -10.07
C ARG A 61 0.90 3.88 -9.39
N LEU A 62 1.43 2.82 -8.79
CA LEU A 62 0.62 1.76 -8.21
C LEU A 62 0.85 1.69 -6.71
N VAL A 63 -0.25 1.66 -5.97
CA VAL A 63 -0.25 1.45 -4.52
C VAL A 63 -0.87 0.09 -4.26
N ILE A 64 -0.26 -0.68 -3.37
CA ILE A 64 -0.80 -1.97 -2.95
C ILE A 64 -1.05 -1.91 -1.45
N GLU A 65 -2.25 -2.29 -1.04
CA GLU A 65 -2.66 -2.28 0.36
C GLU A 65 -3.14 -3.66 0.77
N LEU A 66 -2.72 -4.09 1.96
CA LEU A 66 -3.19 -5.34 2.54
C LEU A 66 -4.12 -5.01 3.70
N ASP A 67 -5.35 -5.45 3.60
CA ASP A 67 -6.36 -5.14 4.60
C ASP A 67 -6.56 -6.27 5.58
N GLY A 68 -6.53 -5.94 6.86
CA GLY A 68 -6.96 -6.88 7.88
C GLY A 68 -8.48 -6.90 7.95
N SER A 69 -9.00 -7.63 8.94
CA SER A 69 -10.44 -7.82 9.05
C SER A 69 -11.15 -6.75 9.87
N GLN A 70 -10.43 -5.74 10.32
CA GLN A 70 -10.93 -4.83 11.33
C GLN A 70 -11.66 -3.60 10.80
N HIS A 71 -11.88 -3.48 9.49
CA HIS A 71 -12.39 -2.24 8.92
C HIS A 71 -13.79 -2.36 8.35
N TYR A 72 -14.71 -2.94 9.13
CA TYR A 72 -16.07 -3.12 8.64
C TYR A 72 -17.08 -2.17 9.27
N THR A 73 -16.61 -1.16 10.01
CA THR A 73 -17.49 -0.12 10.51
C THR A 73 -17.76 0.89 9.42
N GLU A 74 -18.86 1.62 9.54
CA GLU A 74 -19.15 2.67 8.57
C GLU A 74 -18.10 3.74 8.56
N GLN A 75 -17.56 4.08 9.75
CA GLN A 75 -16.51 5.09 9.83
C GLN A 75 -15.24 4.62 9.14
N GLY A 76 -14.90 3.35 9.28
CA GLY A 76 -13.74 2.81 8.63
C GLY A 76 -13.88 2.80 7.12
N LYS A 77 -15.07 2.44 6.63
CA LYS A 77 -15.33 2.46 5.19
C LYS A 77 -15.26 3.87 4.63
N ALA A 78 -15.84 4.84 5.32
CA ALA A 78 -15.82 6.21 4.85
C ALA A 78 -14.39 6.73 4.77
N TYR A 79 -13.58 6.43 5.78
CA TYR A 79 -12.17 6.83 5.79
C TYR A 79 -11.42 6.19 4.62
N ASP A 80 -11.65 4.92 4.38
CA ASP A 80 -10.97 4.20 3.29
C ASP A 80 -11.37 4.77 1.94
N GLU A 81 -12.64 5.11 1.76
CA GLU A 81 -13.11 5.69 0.51
C GLU A 81 -12.50 7.05 0.26
N GLU A 82 -12.44 7.88 1.29
CA GLU A 82 -11.85 9.21 1.18
C GLU A 82 -10.37 9.10 0.84
N ARG A 83 -9.66 8.21 1.51
CA ARG A 83 -8.25 7.98 1.28
C ARG A 83 -7.99 7.52 -0.14
N SER A 84 -8.80 6.59 -0.63
CA SER A 84 -8.67 6.08 -1.99
C SER A 84 -8.94 7.17 -3.01
N ALA A 85 -9.95 8.00 -2.76
CA ALA A 85 -10.27 9.09 -3.67
C ALA A 85 -9.11 10.09 -3.77
N ILE A 86 -8.49 10.39 -2.63
CA ILE A 86 -7.35 11.31 -2.63
C ILE A 86 -6.18 10.71 -3.40
N LEU A 87 -5.89 9.44 -3.19
CA LEU A 87 -4.80 8.79 -3.91
C LEU A 87 -5.07 8.75 -5.41
N HIS A 88 -6.32 8.47 -5.81
CA HIS A 88 -6.70 8.51 -7.22
C HIS A 88 -6.52 9.92 -7.80
N GLY A 89 -6.76 10.94 -7.00
CA GLY A 89 -6.58 12.32 -7.44
C GLY A 89 -5.14 12.64 -7.80
N TYR A 90 -4.19 11.89 -7.26
CA TYR A 90 -2.79 12.02 -7.62
C TYR A 90 -2.38 11.10 -8.76
N GLY A 91 -3.33 10.47 -9.42
CA GLY A 91 -3.04 9.58 -10.53
C GLY A 91 -2.55 8.21 -10.12
N LEU A 92 -2.82 7.81 -8.89
CA LEU A 92 -2.37 6.54 -8.39
C LEU A 92 -3.47 5.49 -8.50
N LYS A 93 -3.09 4.30 -8.94
CA LYS A 93 -3.96 3.15 -8.94
C LYS A 93 -3.76 2.41 -7.63
N VAL A 94 -4.85 2.00 -7.00
CA VAL A 94 -4.78 1.31 -5.72
C VAL A 94 -5.32 -0.11 -5.88
N LEU A 95 -4.52 -1.09 -5.52
CA LEU A 95 -4.93 -2.49 -5.44
C LEU A 95 -5.03 -2.87 -3.97
N ARG A 96 -6.12 -3.49 -3.60
CA ARG A 96 -6.34 -3.94 -2.23
C ARG A 96 -6.53 -5.43 -2.19
N PHE A 97 -5.85 -6.07 -1.27
CA PHE A 97 -5.99 -7.51 -1.04
C PHE A 97 -6.21 -7.73 0.43
N SER A 98 -7.01 -8.73 0.77
CA SER A 98 -7.17 -9.09 2.16
C SER A 98 -5.96 -9.91 2.63
N ASN A 99 -5.74 -9.94 3.94
CA ASN A 99 -4.72 -10.82 4.49
C ASN A 99 -5.04 -12.27 4.17
N ARG A 100 -6.31 -12.61 4.11
CA ARG A 100 -6.75 -13.95 3.74
C ARG A 100 -6.31 -14.31 2.32
N ASP A 101 -6.41 -13.35 1.39
CA ASP A 101 -5.96 -13.60 0.02
C ASP A 101 -4.46 -13.90 -0.02
N VAL A 102 -3.68 -13.14 0.73
CA VAL A 102 -2.24 -13.38 0.79
C VAL A 102 -1.95 -14.77 1.37
N ASN A 103 -2.71 -15.17 2.38
CA ASN A 103 -2.50 -16.47 3.02
C ASN A 103 -2.94 -17.63 2.14
N ASN A 104 -4.07 -17.50 1.47
CA ASN A 104 -4.73 -18.63 0.82
C ASN A 104 -4.72 -18.57 -0.70
N HIS A 105 -4.47 -17.40 -1.28
CA HIS A 105 -4.52 -17.20 -2.73
C HIS A 105 -3.34 -16.35 -3.19
N PHE A 106 -2.17 -16.68 -2.67
CA PHE A 106 -0.97 -15.88 -2.92
C PHE A 106 -0.64 -15.76 -4.41
N ASP A 107 -0.79 -16.86 -5.14
CA ASP A 107 -0.48 -16.85 -6.58
C ASP A 107 -1.41 -15.89 -7.32
N ALA A 108 -2.68 -15.86 -6.93
CA ALA A 108 -3.64 -14.96 -7.56
C ALA A 108 -3.32 -13.50 -7.23
N VAL A 109 -2.87 -13.22 -6.01
CA VAL A 109 -2.45 -11.87 -5.63
C VAL A 109 -1.27 -11.44 -6.51
N CYS A 110 -0.26 -12.27 -6.63
CA CYS A 110 0.92 -11.96 -7.42
C CYS A 110 0.56 -11.76 -8.90
N GLU A 111 -0.32 -12.60 -9.42
CA GLU A 111 -0.75 -12.48 -10.81
C GLU A 111 -1.50 -11.17 -11.05
N THR A 112 -2.37 -10.79 -10.14
CA THR A 112 -3.10 -9.53 -10.26
C THR A 112 -2.15 -8.35 -10.29
N ILE A 113 -1.14 -8.36 -9.42
CA ILE A 113 -0.13 -7.30 -9.39
C ILE A 113 0.64 -7.28 -10.71
N ASP A 114 1.06 -8.44 -11.18
CA ASP A 114 1.83 -8.56 -12.42
C ASP A 114 1.04 -8.02 -13.60
N LEU A 115 -0.24 -8.37 -13.69
CA LEU A 115 -1.09 -7.87 -14.77
C LEU A 115 -1.26 -6.35 -14.72
N SER A 116 -1.22 -5.77 -13.53
CA SER A 116 -1.32 -4.32 -13.39
C SER A 116 -0.07 -3.60 -13.88
N LEU A 117 1.04 -4.32 -14.03
CA LEU A 117 2.32 -3.72 -14.40
C LEU A 117 2.72 -3.96 -15.84
N ILE A 118 2.02 -4.83 -16.56
CA ILE A 118 2.45 -5.17 -17.92
C ILE A 118 2.21 -4.06 -18.94
N HIS A 119 1.49 -3.02 -18.55
CA HIS A 119 1.23 -1.90 -19.45
C HIS A 119 2.05 -0.66 -19.13
N ILE A 120 3.06 -0.81 -18.33
CA ILE A 120 3.91 0.35 -17.99
C ILE A 120 4.75 0.76 -19.18
#